data_2754a0985bde91b4a9a26144b2659c15
#
_entry.id   2754a0985bde91b4a9a26144b2659c15
#
_cell.length_a   1.000
_cell.length_b   1.000
_cell.length_c   1.000
_cell.angle_alpha   90.00
_cell.angle_beta   90.00
_cell.angle_gamma   90.00
#
_symmetry.space_group_name_H-M   'P 1'
#
loop_
_entity.id
_entity.type
_entity.pdbx_description
1 polymer ?
#
loop_
_entity_poly.entity_id
_entity_poly.type
_entity_poly.pdbx_seq_one_letter_code
_entity_poly.pdbx_strand_id
1 'polypeptide(L)'
;MSIRKINFASGEFYHIYNRGTDKRNIFSDLADQERFIQSMKEFNALNPIGSIYEHCRSQFGSKASKNGKKDKRLVNIVAYCLNPNHYHFILEQVSEKGIEKFMQRLGTGYSKYFNNKHERSGGLFEGKFQAVHIDSNEYLLHASVYVNLNDRVHGFGSKASKSLGKMLIKSRSSWDEYMGNAKEGFCTKDNILGQFKNVKEYKTYAGNVLVGIHERKFLAQEKF
;
A
#
# COMPACT_ATOMS: atom_id res chain seq x y z
N MET A 1 9.92 -19.34 -15.56
CA MET A 1 8.95 -18.49 -14.81
C MET A 1 9.03 -18.86 -13.33
N SER A 2 9.32 -17.92 -12.43
CA SER A 2 9.28 -18.22 -10.99
C SER A 2 7.83 -18.47 -10.57
N ILE A 3 7.55 -19.67 -10.09
CA ILE A 3 6.24 -20.04 -9.53
C ILE A 3 6.17 -19.40 -8.15
N ARG A 4 5.12 -18.62 -7.86
CA ARG A 4 4.87 -18.10 -6.51
C ARG A 4 4.60 -19.28 -5.58
N LYS A 5 5.38 -19.36 -4.48
CA LYS A 5 5.27 -20.45 -3.49
C LYS A 5 4.10 -20.25 -2.50
N ILE A 6 3.45 -19.07 -2.47
CA ILE A 6 2.40 -18.73 -1.50
C ILE A 6 1.04 -18.87 -2.16
N ASN A 7 0.18 -19.68 -1.55
CA ASN A 7 -1.25 -19.73 -1.85
C ASN A 7 -1.98 -18.78 -0.91
N PHE A 8 -2.81 -17.90 -1.46
CA PHE A 8 -3.60 -16.97 -0.69
C PHE A 8 -4.89 -17.64 -0.22
N ALA A 9 -5.15 -17.61 1.09
CA ALA A 9 -6.38 -18.13 1.71
C ALA A 9 -7.32 -16.99 2.11
N SER A 10 -8.62 -17.21 2.03
CA SER A 10 -9.62 -16.22 2.46
C SER A 10 -9.58 -16.01 3.97
N GLY A 11 -9.66 -14.76 4.41
CA GLY A 11 -9.56 -14.37 5.82
C GLY A 11 -8.14 -14.23 6.33
N GLU A 12 -7.13 -14.59 5.53
CA GLU A 12 -5.73 -14.52 5.92
C GLU A 12 -5.08 -13.20 5.49
N PHE A 13 -4.06 -12.77 6.24
CA PHE A 13 -3.35 -11.52 6.05
C PHE A 13 -2.01 -11.75 5.36
N TYR A 14 -1.65 -10.81 4.47
CA TYR A 14 -0.39 -10.87 3.72
C TYR A 14 0.27 -9.51 3.63
N HIS A 15 1.57 -9.47 3.87
CA HIS A 15 2.40 -8.33 3.54
C HIS A 15 2.78 -8.41 2.07
N ILE A 16 2.30 -7.47 1.29
CA ILE A 16 2.50 -7.38 -0.16
C ILE A 16 3.37 -6.17 -0.47
N TYR A 17 4.37 -6.35 -1.34
CA TYR A 17 5.23 -5.26 -1.74
C TYR A 17 5.78 -5.43 -3.15
N ASN A 18 6.17 -4.33 -3.76
CA ASN A 18 6.92 -4.31 -5.02
C ASN A 18 7.68 -3.00 -5.15
N ARG A 19 8.66 -2.97 -6.05
CA ARG A 19 9.47 -1.78 -6.32
C ARG A 19 9.60 -1.52 -7.82
N GLY A 20 10.05 -0.33 -8.17
CA GLY A 20 10.37 0.02 -9.55
C GLY A 20 11.56 -0.77 -10.07
N THR A 21 11.52 -1.11 -11.38
CA THR A 21 12.65 -1.70 -12.09
C THR A 21 13.90 -0.82 -11.89
N ASP A 22 15.05 -1.43 -11.59
CA ASP A 22 16.31 -0.73 -11.30
C ASP A 22 16.18 0.28 -10.14
N LYS A 23 15.29 0.01 -9.19
CA LYS A 23 14.98 0.89 -8.03
C LYS A 23 14.51 2.29 -8.42
N ARG A 24 14.02 2.48 -9.65
CA ARG A 24 13.50 3.77 -10.14
C ARG A 24 12.26 4.19 -9.38
N ASN A 25 11.98 5.49 -9.40
CA ASN A 25 10.75 6.02 -8.84
C ASN A 25 9.54 5.49 -9.63
N ILE A 26 8.53 5.07 -8.87
CA ILE A 26 7.21 4.68 -9.36
C ILE A 26 6.16 5.77 -9.05
N PHE A 27 6.55 6.78 -8.28
CA PHE A 27 5.80 8.01 -8.06
C PHE A 27 6.75 9.17 -8.30
N SER A 28 6.45 10.03 -9.27
CA SER A 28 7.28 11.18 -9.64
C SER A 28 6.70 12.51 -9.13
N ASP A 29 5.42 12.52 -8.80
CA ASP A 29 4.71 13.67 -8.20
C ASP A 29 3.50 13.23 -7.37
N LEU A 30 2.81 14.19 -6.72
CA LEU A 30 1.63 13.92 -5.91
C LEU A 30 0.49 13.30 -6.72
N ALA A 31 0.33 13.69 -7.99
CA ALA A 31 -0.72 13.17 -8.86
C ALA A 31 -0.53 11.66 -9.12
N ASP A 32 0.71 11.18 -9.17
CA ASP A 32 1.01 9.76 -9.28
C ASP A 32 0.54 8.99 -8.03
N GLN A 33 0.81 9.53 -6.83
CA GLN A 33 0.35 8.92 -5.58
C GLN A 33 -1.19 8.96 -5.47
N GLU A 34 -1.82 10.05 -5.82
CA GLU A 34 -3.28 10.19 -5.82
C GLU A 34 -3.91 9.22 -6.81
N ARG A 35 -3.36 9.11 -8.01
CA ARG A 35 -3.81 8.14 -9.01
C ARG A 35 -3.66 6.70 -8.53
N PHE A 36 -2.57 6.38 -7.83
CA PHE A 36 -2.37 5.05 -7.27
C PHE A 36 -3.39 4.74 -6.18
N ILE A 37 -3.68 5.68 -5.28
CA ILE A 37 -4.70 5.54 -4.24
C ILE A 37 -6.10 5.41 -4.86
N GLN A 38 -6.42 6.21 -5.88
CA GLN A 38 -7.65 6.04 -6.64
C GLN A 38 -7.73 4.63 -7.24
N SER A 39 -6.64 4.16 -7.85
CA SER A 39 -6.56 2.81 -8.40
C SER A 39 -6.76 1.73 -7.34
N MET A 40 -6.23 1.92 -6.12
CA MET A 40 -6.46 1.01 -4.99
C MET A 40 -7.95 0.91 -4.63
N LYS A 41 -8.69 2.01 -4.65
CA LYS A 41 -10.12 2.04 -4.35
C LYS A 41 -10.93 1.40 -5.47
N GLU A 42 -10.74 1.84 -6.71
CA GLU A 42 -11.56 1.47 -7.86
C GLU A 42 -11.32 0.04 -8.34
N PHE A 43 -10.07 -0.45 -8.35
CA PHE A 43 -9.77 -1.81 -8.78
C PHE A 43 -10.04 -2.89 -7.72
N ASN A 44 -10.43 -2.49 -6.50
CA ASN A 44 -10.81 -3.41 -5.44
C ASN A 44 -12.24 -3.96 -5.58
N ALA A 45 -12.98 -3.57 -6.61
CA ALA A 45 -14.30 -4.09 -6.90
C ALA A 45 -14.26 -5.54 -7.39
N LEU A 46 -15.26 -6.36 -7.02
CA LEU A 46 -15.35 -7.75 -7.47
C LEU A 46 -15.42 -7.83 -8.99
N ASN A 47 -16.28 -7.01 -9.60
CA ASN A 47 -16.40 -6.90 -11.05
C ASN A 47 -15.32 -5.96 -11.61
N PRO A 48 -14.69 -6.31 -12.74
CA PRO A 48 -13.76 -5.40 -13.41
C PRO A 48 -14.47 -4.11 -13.86
N ILE A 49 -13.86 -2.96 -13.60
CA ILE A 49 -14.40 -1.64 -13.99
C ILE A 49 -13.89 -1.16 -15.36
N GLY A 50 -13.04 -1.95 -16.05
CA GLY A 50 -12.35 -1.48 -17.24
C GLY A 50 -11.28 -0.43 -16.93
N SER A 51 -11.31 0.71 -17.59
CA SER A 51 -10.41 1.83 -17.27
C SER A 51 -11.05 2.77 -16.23
N ILE A 52 -10.23 3.31 -15.32
CA ILE A 52 -10.70 4.31 -14.34
C ILE A 52 -11.27 5.54 -15.06
N TYR A 53 -10.69 5.94 -16.19
CA TYR A 53 -11.19 7.07 -16.98
C TYR A 53 -12.63 6.86 -17.45
N GLU A 54 -12.92 5.70 -18.06
CA GLU A 54 -14.26 5.34 -18.53
C GLU A 54 -15.24 5.19 -17.35
N HIS A 55 -14.78 4.59 -16.27
CA HIS A 55 -15.59 4.40 -15.05
C HIS A 55 -16.00 5.75 -14.44
N CYS A 56 -15.06 6.68 -14.25
CA CYS A 56 -15.38 8.01 -13.77
C CYS A 56 -16.33 8.75 -14.72
N ARG A 57 -16.12 8.67 -16.05
CA ARG A 57 -16.98 9.31 -17.03
C ARG A 57 -18.42 8.76 -17.00
N SER A 58 -18.58 7.45 -16.82
CA SER A 58 -19.91 6.83 -16.73
C SER A 58 -20.67 7.24 -15.47
N GLN A 59 -19.96 7.49 -14.36
CA GLN A 59 -20.58 7.96 -13.11
C GLN A 59 -21.07 9.42 -13.19
N PHE A 60 -20.44 10.28 -14.01
CA PHE A 60 -20.90 11.65 -14.22
C PHE A 60 -22.22 11.72 -15.01
N GLY A 61 -22.58 10.68 -15.78
CA GLY A 61 -23.80 10.61 -16.59
C GLY A 61 -24.97 9.86 -15.94
N SER A 62 -24.73 9.09 -14.91
CA SER A 62 -25.76 8.34 -14.20
C SER A 62 -25.94 8.88 -12.79
N LYS A 63 -27.18 9.20 -12.39
CA LYS A 63 -27.52 9.40 -10.98
C LYS A 63 -27.11 8.11 -10.26
N ALA A 64 -25.95 8.13 -9.58
CA ALA A 64 -25.44 6.98 -8.86
C ALA A 64 -26.55 6.47 -7.93
N SER A 65 -27.03 5.27 -8.20
CA SER A 65 -27.91 4.56 -7.28
C SER A 65 -27.14 4.36 -5.99
N LYS A 66 -27.42 5.18 -4.99
CA LYS A 66 -26.97 5.02 -3.60
C LYS A 66 -27.68 3.84 -2.94
N ASN A 67 -27.73 2.71 -3.61
CA ASN A 67 -28.16 1.48 -2.98
C ASN A 67 -26.99 0.98 -2.13
N GLY A 68 -27.13 1.12 -0.82
CA GLY A 68 -26.19 0.73 0.22
C GLY A 68 -25.87 -0.78 0.33
N LYS A 69 -25.68 -1.46 -0.79
CA LYS A 69 -25.02 -2.75 -0.82
C LYS A 69 -23.53 -2.47 -0.65
N LYS A 70 -22.95 -2.88 0.49
CA LYS A 70 -21.50 -2.99 0.66
C LYS A 70 -20.96 -3.68 -0.59
N ASP A 71 -20.30 -2.92 -1.48
CA ASP A 71 -19.71 -3.49 -2.68
C ASP A 71 -18.78 -4.61 -2.25
N LYS A 72 -19.03 -5.80 -2.81
CA LYS A 72 -18.18 -6.96 -2.55
C LYS A 72 -16.78 -6.65 -3.04
N ARG A 73 -15.83 -6.66 -2.12
CA ARG A 73 -14.42 -6.30 -2.36
C ARG A 73 -13.59 -7.55 -2.63
N LEU A 74 -12.50 -7.38 -3.34
CA LEU A 74 -11.50 -8.42 -3.56
C LEU A 74 -10.65 -8.64 -2.30
N VAL A 75 -10.25 -7.54 -1.66
CA VAL A 75 -9.39 -7.53 -0.48
C VAL A 75 -9.85 -6.44 0.51
N ASN A 76 -9.54 -6.63 1.78
CA ASN A 76 -9.49 -5.55 2.74
C ASN A 76 -8.06 -4.98 2.75
N ILE A 77 -7.95 -3.68 2.55
CA ILE A 77 -6.67 -2.98 2.68
C ILE A 77 -6.54 -2.56 4.14
N VAL A 78 -5.64 -3.23 4.86
CA VAL A 78 -5.44 -2.98 6.30
C VAL A 78 -4.48 -1.80 6.49
N ALA A 79 -3.33 -1.81 5.83
CA ALA A 79 -2.37 -0.72 5.88
C ALA A 79 -1.65 -0.56 4.53
N TYR A 80 -1.13 0.64 4.25
CA TYR A 80 -0.29 0.90 3.09
C TYR A 80 0.80 1.92 3.36
N CYS A 81 1.88 1.85 2.59
CA CYS A 81 2.88 2.89 2.45
C CYS A 81 3.36 2.98 1.01
N LEU A 82 3.36 4.19 0.46
CA LEU A 82 3.79 4.53 -0.88
C LEU A 82 5.09 5.35 -0.76
N ASN A 83 6.22 4.70 -0.93
CA ASN A 83 7.52 5.36 -1.00
C ASN A 83 7.85 5.71 -2.47
N PRO A 84 8.73 6.65 -2.74
CA PRO A 84 8.99 7.10 -4.11
C PRO A 84 9.24 5.98 -5.12
N ASN A 85 9.94 4.92 -4.73
CA ASN A 85 10.36 3.83 -5.63
C ASN A 85 9.78 2.44 -5.29
N HIS A 86 8.96 2.33 -4.24
CA HIS A 86 8.34 1.06 -3.83
C HIS A 86 7.07 1.30 -2.99
N TYR A 87 6.26 0.26 -2.85
CA TYR A 87 5.09 0.27 -1.98
C TYR A 87 5.04 -0.97 -1.08
N HIS A 88 4.36 -0.82 0.04
CA HIS A 88 4.01 -1.89 0.97
C HIS A 88 2.52 -1.85 1.28
N PHE A 89 1.91 -3.04 1.38
CA PHE A 89 0.53 -3.23 1.84
C PHE A 89 0.45 -4.30 2.89
N ILE A 90 -0.53 -4.21 3.77
CA ILE A 90 -1.13 -5.36 4.43
C ILE A 90 -2.50 -5.54 3.83
N LEU A 91 -2.72 -6.69 3.20
CA LEU A 91 -3.98 -7.07 2.59
C LEU A 91 -4.54 -8.32 3.27
N GLU A 92 -5.84 -8.31 3.54
CA GLU A 92 -6.60 -9.50 3.89
C GLU A 92 -7.35 -9.97 2.65
N GLN A 93 -7.26 -11.26 2.32
CA GLN A 93 -8.01 -11.80 1.19
C GLN A 93 -9.47 -12.02 1.57
N VAL A 94 -10.39 -11.33 0.91
CA VAL A 94 -11.84 -11.45 1.17
C VAL A 94 -12.52 -12.36 0.15
N SER A 95 -12.12 -12.27 -1.10
CA SER A 95 -12.69 -13.05 -2.20
C SER A 95 -11.69 -14.07 -2.74
N GLU A 96 -12.18 -15.13 -3.34
CA GLU A 96 -11.32 -16.14 -3.99
C GLU A 96 -10.41 -15.50 -5.04
N LYS A 97 -9.09 -15.73 -4.92
CA LYS A 97 -8.04 -15.11 -5.73
C LYS A 97 -8.09 -13.57 -5.70
N GLY A 98 -8.58 -13.02 -4.57
CA GLY A 98 -8.78 -11.57 -4.43
C GLY A 98 -7.48 -10.78 -4.53
N ILE A 99 -6.43 -11.22 -3.84
CA ILE A 99 -5.12 -10.56 -3.86
C ILE A 99 -4.52 -10.59 -5.27
N GLU A 100 -4.56 -11.74 -5.96
CA GLU A 100 -4.02 -11.85 -7.32
C GLU A 100 -4.76 -10.92 -8.29
N LYS A 101 -6.10 -10.96 -8.28
CA LYS A 101 -6.95 -10.12 -9.14
C LYS A 101 -6.71 -8.64 -8.87
N PHE A 102 -6.69 -8.25 -7.58
CA PHE A 102 -6.46 -6.87 -7.17
C PHE A 102 -5.10 -6.38 -7.63
N MET A 103 -4.03 -7.11 -7.31
CA MET A 103 -2.66 -6.71 -7.63
C MET A 103 -2.39 -6.72 -9.14
N GLN A 104 -3.01 -7.62 -9.90
CA GLN A 104 -2.93 -7.61 -11.36
C GLN A 104 -3.56 -6.34 -11.94
N ARG A 105 -4.78 -5.99 -11.51
CA ARG A 105 -5.49 -4.80 -11.98
C ARG A 105 -4.73 -3.53 -11.60
N LEU A 106 -4.31 -3.42 -10.34
CA LEU A 106 -3.54 -2.29 -9.82
C LEU A 106 -2.22 -2.11 -10.59
N GLY A 107 -1.43 -3.19 -10.70
CA GLY A 107 -0.14 -3.14 -11.37
C GLY A 107 -0.26 -2.80 -12.85
N THR A 108 -1.20 -3.42 -13.57
CA THR A 108 -1.41 -3.16 -15.01
C THR A 108 -1.97 -1.75 -15.24
N GLY A 109 -3.02 -1.38 -14.49
CA GLY A 109 -3.69 -0.09 -14.68
C GLY A 109 -2.77 1.08 -14.34
N TYR A 110 -2.04 0.99 -13.23
CA TYR A 110 -1.11 2.03 -12.84
C TYR A 110 0.11 2.13 -13.77
N SER A 111 0.70 0.99 -14.19
CA SER A 111 1.81 1.02 -15.14
C SER A 111 1.44 1.68 -16.47
N LYS A 112 0.24 1.42 -16.99
CA LYS A 112 -0.26 2.09 -18.20
C LYS A 112 -0.39 3.61 -18.00
N TYR A 113 -0.99 4.03 -16.88
CA TYR A 113 -1.11 5.45 -16.54
C TYR A 113 0.26 6.12 -16.43
N PHE A 114 1.18 5.53 -15.64
CA PHE A 114 2.51 6.09 -15.40
C PHE A 114 3.32 6.20 -16.69
N ASN A 115 3.32 5.15 -17.50
CA ASN A 115 4.05 5.14 -18.77
C ASN A 115 3.48 6.17 -19.76
N ASN A 116 2.15 6.30 -19.84
CA ASN A 116 1.53 7.30 -20.69
C ASN A 116 1.85 8.74 -20.23
N LYS A 117 1.73 9.02 -18.91
CA LYS A 117 2.00 10.34 -18.35
C LYS A 117 3.46 10.77 -18.51
N HIS A 118 4.38 9.83 -18.34
CA HIS A 118 5.82 10.09 -18.32
C HIS A 118 6.51 9.68 -19.62
N GLU A 119 5.75 9.47 -20.72
CA GLU A 119 6.22 9.13 -22.07
C GLU A 119 7.23 7.97 -22.06
N ARG A 120 6.88 6.89 -21.33
CA ARG A 120 7.75 5.73 -21.12
C ARG A 120 7.17 4.47 -21.74
N SER A 121 8.07 3.53 -22.05
CA SER A 121 7.76 2.16 -22.44
C SER A 121 8.38 1.15 -21.48
N GLY A 122 7.93 -0.11 -21.57
CA GLY A 122 8.45 -1.21 -20.78
C GLY A 122 7.88 -1.34 -19.37
N GLY A 123 8.43 -2.27 -18.58
CA GLY A 123 7.97 -2.57 -17.23
C GLY A 123 8.24 -1.42 -16.27
N LEU A 124 7.24 -1.10 -15.42
CA LEU A 124 7.40 -0.14 -14.34
C LEU A 124 7.93 -0.82 -13.09
N PHE A 125 7.40 -1.99 -12.76
CA PHE A 125 7.75 -2.76 -11.56
C PHE A 125 8.77 -3.85 -11.85
N GLU A 126 9.58 -4.18 -10.83
CA GLU A 126 10.56 -5.27 -10.86
C GLU A 126 9.86 -6.63 -10.78
N GLY A 127 9.30 -7.08 -11.88
CA GLY A 127 8.59 -8.36 -11.96
C GLY A 127 7.27 -8.39 -11.20
N LYS A 128 6.90 -9.59 -10.72
CA LYS A 128 5.68 -9.81 -9.93
C LYS A 128 5.85 -9.26 -8.52
N PHE A 129 4.74 -8.80 -7.91
CA PHE A 129 4.74 -8.41 -6.51
C PHE A 129 5.19 -9.57 -5.60
N GLN A 130 5.84 -9.24 -4.51
CA GLN A 130 6.24 -10.17 -3.45
C GLN A 130 5.14 -10.24 -2.39
N ALA A 131 5.07 -11.39 -1.72
CA ALA A 131 4.11 -11.62 -0.65
C ALA A 131 4.75 -12.41 0.49
N VAL A 132 4.41 -12.07 1.72
CA VAL A 132 4.75 -12.81 2.93
C VAL A 132 3.46 -13.04 3.70
N HIS A 133 3.18 -14.30 4.08
CA HIS A 133 2.04 -14.62 4.92
C HIS A 133 2.26 -14.06 6.33
N ILE A 134 1.23 -13.47 6.90
CA ILE A 134 1.22 -12.99 8.29
C ILE A 134 0.42 -14.01 9.09
N ASP A 135 1.12 -14.91 9.75
CA ASP A 135 0.60 -16.14 10.35
C ASP A 135 0.27 -16.00 11.85
N SER A 136 0.53 -14.84 12.43
CA SER A 136 0.21 -14.59 13.83
C SER A 136 -0.26 -13.16 14.07
N ASN A 137 -1.02 -12.98 15.15
CA ASN A 137 -1.49 -11.67 15.56
C ASN A 137 -0.35 -10.72 15.94
N GLU A 138 0.66 -11.23 16.62
CA GLU A 138 1.85 -10.45 17.00
C GLU A 138 2.58 -9.95 15.75
N TYR A 139 2.71 -10.81 14.75
CA TYR A 139 3.30 -10.43 13.47
C TYR A 139 2.42 -9.40 12.74
N LEU A 140 1.09 -9.54 12.78
CA LEU A 140 0.17 -8.57 12.18
C LEU A 140 0.32 -7.18 12.81
N LEU A 141 0.39 -7.10 14.15
CA LEU A 141 0.63 -5.84 14.84
C LEU A 141 1.98 -5.23 14.50
N HIS A 142 3.05 -6.02 14.52
CA HIS A 142 4.38 -5.57 14.14
C HIS A 142 4.44 -5.10 12.67
N ALA A 143 3.86 -5.89 11.76
CA ALA A 143 3.78 -5.54 10.33
C ALA A 143 2.99 -4.27 10.09
N SER A 144 1.92 -4.01 10.88
CA SER A 144 1.13 -2.78 10.77
C SER A 144 1.98 -1.53 11.03
N VAL A 145 2.86 -1.59 12.03
CA VAL A 145 3.81 -0.50 12.33
C VAL A 145 4.85 -0.38 11.22
N TYR A 146 5.44 -1.51 10.82
CA TYR A 146 6.44 -1.53 9.76
C TYR A 146 5.93 -0.92 8.45
N VAL A 147 4.70 -1.25 8.05
CA VAL A 147 4.08 -0.70 6.84
C VAL A 147 3.71 0.76 7.04
N ASN A 148 3.00 1.13 8.11
CA ASN A 148 2.55 2.50 8.35
C ASN A 148 3.70 3.51 8.47
N LEU A 149 4.84 3.09 9.04
CA LEU A 149 6.02 3.94 9.30
C LEU A 149 7.22 3.54 8.42
N ASN A 150 7.00 2.89 7.29
CA ASN A 150 8.06 2.39 6.43
C ASN A 150 9.01 3.50 5.94
N ASP A 151 8.49 4.70 5.69
CA ASP A 151 9.27 5.89 5.37
C ASP A 151 10.29 6.24 6.46
N ARG A 152 9.91 6.10 7.73
CA ARG A 152 10.79 6.36 8.88
C ARG A 152 11.80 5.24 9.08
N VAL A 153 11.38 3.99 8.87
CA VAL A 153 12.26 2.81 8.93
C VAL A 153 13.43 2.94 7.96
N HIS A 154 13.24 3.55 6.80
CA HIS A 154 14.25 3.70 5.75
C HIS A 154 14.84 5.12 5.64
N GLY A 155 14.46 6.04 6.52
CA GLY A 155 15.00 7.40 6.53
C GLY A 155 14.57 8.27 5.35
N PHE A 156 13.54 7.88 4.59
CA PHE A 156 13.01 8.69 3.48
C PHE A 156 12.40 10.04 3.94
N GLY A 157 12.13 10.19 5.23
CA GLY A 157 11.67 11.44 5.85
C GLY A 157 12.76 12.27 6.50
N SER A 158 14.01 11.81 6.57
CA SER A 158 15.10 12.52 7.24
C SER A 158 15.80 13.52 6.31
N LYS A 159 16.48 14.51 6.95
CA LYS A 159 17.15 15.65 6.28
C LYS A 159 18.21 15.30 5.21
N ALA A 160 18.56 14.01 5.05
CA ALA A 160 19.61 13.58 4.13
C ALA A 160 19.27 13.73 2.64
N SER A 161 18.01 14.00 2.28
CA SER A 161 17.60 14.14 0.88
C SER A 161 17.59 15.59 0.36
N LYS A 162 18.24 16.53 1.07
CA LYS A 162 18.32 17.95 0.66
C LYS A 162 19.35 18.25 -0.42
N SER A 163 20.15 17.28 -0.85
CA SER A 163 21.13 17.51 -1.92
C SER A 163 20.52 17.17 -3.26
N LEU A 164 20.46 18.13 -4.14
CA LEU A 164 20.12 18.08 -5.57
C LEU A 164 18.72 18.59 -5.99
N GLY A 165 18.29 19.77 -5.55
CA GLY A 165 17.36 20.60 -6.40
C GLY A 165 16.03 19.99 -6.89
N LYS A 166 15.79 18.68 -6.73
CA LYS A 166 14.53 18.01 -7.04
C LYS A 166 13.71 17.90 -5.76
N MET A 167 12.54 18.48 -5.77
CA MET A 167 11.54 18.31 -4.72
C MET A 167 11.21 16.81 -4.59
N LEU A 168 11.85 16.14 -3.63
CA LEU A 168 11.63 14.71 -3.38
C LEU A 168 10.19 14.53 -2.89
N ILE A 169 9.48 13.63 -3.56
CA ILE A 169 8.12 13.26 -3.15
C ILE A 169 8.19 12.61 -1.79
N LYS A 170 7.39 13.13 -0.86
CA LYS A 170 7.23 12.53 0.45
C LYS A 170 6.48 11.21 0.32
N SER A 171 6.87 10.25 1.13
CA SER A 171 6.09 9.01 1.29
C SER A 171 4.69 9.32 1.80
N ARG A 172 3.71 8.52 1.38
CA ARG A 172 2.33 8.60 1.83
C ARG A 172 1.90 7.25 2.39
N SER A 173 1.33 7.24 3.58
CA SER A 173 0.91 6.00 4.23
C SER A 173 -0.46 6.13 4.88
N SER A 174 -1.00 4.99 5.31
CA SER A 174 -2.23 4.93 6.11
C SER A 174 -2.07 5.43 7.55
N TRP A 175 -0.88 5.90 7.95
CA TRP A 175 -0.63 6.39 9.31
C TRP A 175 -1.62 7.47 9.77
N ASP A 176 -1.94 8.43 8.89
CA ASP A 176 -2.89 9.49 9.23
C ASP A 176 -4.32 8.96 9.42
N GLU A 177 -4.71 7.90 8.70
CA GLU A 177 -5.98 7.21 8.93
C GLU A 177 -6.01 6.50 10.30
N TYR A 178 -4.89 5.90 10.71
CA TYR A 178 -4.73 5.26 12.02
C TYR A 178 -4.75 6.26 13.17
N MET A 179 -4.19 7.45 12.95
CA MET A 179 -4.15 8.52 13.95
C MET A 179 -5.43 9.37 13.99
N GLY A 180 -6.39 9.13 13.11
CA GLY A 180 -7.63 9.90 13.02
C GLY A 180 -7.45 11.29 12.40
N ASN A 181 -6.33 11.55 11.73
CA ASN A 181 -5.99 12.85 11.11
C ASN A 181 -6.45 12.93 9.65
N ALA A 182 -6.78 11.80 9.01
CA ALA A 182 -7.25 11.77 7.63
C ALA A 182 -8.72 12.20 7.55
N LYS A 183 -9.04 13.11 6.59
CA LYS A 183 -10.44 13.51 6.31
C LYS A 183 -11.28 12.35 5.80
N GLU A 184 -10.70 11.49 4.99
CA GLU A 184 -11.31 10.28 4.44
C GLU A 184 -10.31 9.14 4.53
N GLY A 185 -10.79 7.99 5.01
CA GLY A 185 -10.01 6.76 5.10
C GLY A 185 -10.73 5.61 4.41
N PHE A 186 -9.98 4.63 3.92
CA PHE A 186 -10.52 3.42 3.31
C PHE A 186 -9.90 2.13 3.86
N CYS A 187 -8.95 2.25 4.79
CA CYS A 187 -8.32 1.11 5.42
C CYS A 187 -9.24 0.42 6.44
N THR A 188 -9.27 -0.91 6.40
CA THR A 188 -9.92 -1.75 7.40
C THR A 188 -8.96 -1.95 8.57
N LYS A 189 -9.02 -1.07 9.55
CA LYS A 189 -8.04 -0.98 10.66
C LYS A 189 -8.52 -1.60 11.98
N ASP A 190 -9.75 -2.08 12.02
CA ASP A 190 -10.38 -2.59 13.26
C ASP A 190 -9.63 -3.78 13.83
N ASN A 191 -9.11 -4.68 12.98
CA ASN A 191 -8.31 -5.83 13.39
C ASN A 191 -6.99 -5.43 14.10
N ILE A 192 -6.53 -4.21 13.89
CA ILE A 192 -5.35 -3.65 14.55
C ILE A 192 -5.76 -2.77 15.73
N LEU A 193 -6.52 -1.70 15.46
CA LEU A 193 -6.83 -0.69 16.49
C LEU A 193 -7.77 -1.22 17.58
N GLY A 194 -8.61 -2.20 17.27
CA GLY A 194 -9.49 -2.86 18.25
C GLY A 194 -8.74 -3.63 19.35
N GLN A 195 -7.43 -3.85 19.19
CA GLN A 195 -6.58 -4.51 20.19
C GLN A 195 -5.97 -3.53 21.21
N PHE A 196 -6.18 -2.24 21.01
CA PHE A 196 -5.68 -1.17 21.87
C PHE A 196 -6.86 -0.42 22.50
N LYS A 197 -6.69 0.04 23.74
CA LYS A 197 -7.72 0.84 24.45
C LYS A 197 -8.06 2.14 23.70
N ASN A 198 -7.08 2.70 23.00
CA ASN A 198 -7.23 3.94 22.23
C ASN A 198 -6.04 4.12 21.27
N VAL A 199 -6.16 5.08 20.37
CA VAL A 199 -5.14 5.43 19.37
C VAL A 199 -3.80 5.84 20.00
N LYS A 200 -3.79 6.44 21.21
CA LYS A 200 -2.55 6.82 21.90
C LYS A 200 -1.72 5.59 22.29
N GLU A 201 -2.40 4.54 22.76
CA GLU A 201 -1.74 3.27 23.11
C GLU A 201 -1.11 2.63 21.87
N TYR A 202 -1.83 2.56 20.74
CA TYR A 202 -1.25 2.10 19.47
C TYR A 202 -0.05 2.97 19.05
N LYS A 203 -0.15 4.29 19.19
CA LYS A 203 0.96 5.20 18.86
C LYS A 203 2.20 4.92 19.71
N THR A 204 2.03 4.66 21.01
CA THR A 204 3.13 4.31 21.92
C THR A 204 3.75 2.97 21.52
N TYR A 205 2.91 1.96 21.27
CA TYR A 205 3.34 0.66 20.74
C TYR A 205 4.15 0.82 19.45
N ALA A 206 3.63 1.58 18.50
CA ALA A 206 4.30 1.85 17.23
C ALA A 206 5.68 2.51 17.40
N GLY A 207 5.80 3.44 18.35
CA GLY A 207 7.07 4.07 18.71
C GLY A 207 8.10 3.05 19.21
N ASN A 208 7.70 2.16 20.11
CA ASN A 208 8.58 1.13 20.66
C ASN A 208 9.04 0.12 19.59
N VAL A 209 8.11 -0.32 18.73
CA VAL A 209 8.43 -1.21 17.61
C VAL A 209 9.43 -0.55 16.64
N LEU A 210 9.24 0.74 16.34
CA LEU A 210 10.13 1.49 15.44
C LEU A 210 11.55 1.59 16.00
N VAL A 211 11.71 1.86 17.31
CA VAL A 211 13.00 1.87 18.00
C VAL A 211 13.68 0.50 17.85
N GLY A 212 12.98 -0.58 18.16
CA GLY A 212 13.54 -1.94 18.04
C GLY A 212 13.89 -2.34 16.60
N ILE A 213 13.21 -1.80 15.59
CA ILE A 213 13.59 -1.99 14.18
C ILE A 213 14.90 -1.26 13.88
N HIS A 214 15.07 -0.03 14.36
CA HIS A 214 16.27 0.75 14.14
C HIS A 214 17.49 0.12 14.84
N GLU A 215 17.34 -0.32 16.08
CA GLU A 215 18.41 -1.00 16.84
C GLU A 215 18.88 -2.26 16.12
N ARG A 216 17.95 -3.11 15.65
CA ARG A 216 18.31 -4.31 14.88
C ARG A 216 19.04 -3.99 13.58
N LYS A 217 18.66 -2.91 12.88
CA LYS A 217 19.35 -2.46 11.67
C LYS A 217 20.76 -1.95 11.99
N PHE A 218 20.92 -1.19 13.05
CA PHE A 218 22.21 -0.67 13.50
C PHE A 218 23.17 -1.83 13.80
N LEU A 219 22.75 -2.79 14.64
CA LEU A 219 23.54 -3.97 14.97
C LEU A 219 23.87 -4.86 13.77
N ALA A 220 23.02 -4.88 12.73
CA ALA A 220 23.28 -5.61 11.50
C ALA A 220 24.33 -4.91 10.61
N GLN A 221 24.48 -3.59 10.70
CA GLN A 221 25.48 -2.82 9.97
C GLN A 221 26.86 -2.85 10.64
N GLU A 222 26.93 -3.03 11.97
CA GLU A 222 28.20 -3.16 12.70
C GLU A 222 28.90 -4.53 12.53
N LYS A 223 28.22 -5.52 11.92
CA LYS A 223 28.76 -6.86 11.67
C LYS A 223 29.51 -7.01 10.34
N PHE A 224 29.72 -5.93 9.62
CA PHE A 224 30.49 -5.84 8.37
C PHE A 224 31.48 -4.68 8.44
#